data_893973d06039623c56fd65f2b291a86a
#
_entry.id   893973d06039623c56fd65f2b291a86a
#
_cell.length_a   1.000
_cell.length_b   1.000
_cell.length_c   1.000
_cell.angle_alpha   90.00
_cell.angle_beta   90.00
_cell.angle_gamma   90.00
#
_symmetry.space_group_name_H-M   'P 1'
#
loop_
_entity.id
_entity.type
_entity.pdbx_description
1 polymer ?
#
loop_
_entity_poly.entity_id
_entity_poly.type
_entity_poly.pdbx_seq_one_letter_code
_entity_poly.pdbx_strand_id
1 'polypeptide(L)'
;PLSLLPRAKKALRRGFQHLRAQLHAYRFELVIFALVATVFLFPFVYHTIPAGHVGVLWKRFSGGTVTDEVFPEGYRLTLPWDILYIYDTRLQKMERDVDVLTSDGLQITLNLVWRYHLIPEVVPTLHKFIGPDYAERMIAPTVGARARDIIAIYQPDEVYTERRLKIQNQIFDSVLYELDENFNPHGKKIKWLVFE
;
A
#
# COMPACT_ATOMS: atom_id res chain seq x y z
N PRO A 1 -46.33 43.95 47.31
CA PRO A 1 -45.51 42.84 46.83
C PRO A 1 -44.84 43.07 45.48
N LEU A 2 -44.81 44.30 44.92
CA LEU A 2 -44.23 44.61 43.60
C LEU A 2 -42.74 45.01 43.62
N SER A 3 -42.09 45.05 44.79
CA SER A 3 -40.73 45.52 44.97
C SER A 3 -39.61 44.46 44.77
N LEU A 4 -39.97 43.20 44.54
CA LEU A 4 -39.02 42.09 44.40
C LEU A 4 -38.55 41.85 42.93
N LEU A 5 -39.23 42.38 41.93
CA LEU A 5 -38.96 42.22 40.53
C LEU A 5 -37.60 42.84 40.04
N PRO A 6 -37.16 44.00 40.53
CA PRO A 6 -35.88 44.57 40.06
C PRO A 6 -34.66 43.86 40.63
N ARG A 7 -34.76 43.24 41.83
CA ARG A 7 -33.64 42.48 42.43
C ARG A 7 -33.40 41.16 41.75
N ALA A 8 -34.45 40.44 41.34
CA ALA A 8 -34.35 39.21 40.60
C ALA A 8 -33.76 39.41 39.19
N LYS A 9 -34.15 40.48 38.48
CA LYS A 9 -33.58 40.84 37.18
C LYS A 9 -32.08 41.22 37.28
N LYS A 10 -31.65 41.83 38.37
CA LYS A 10 -30.26 42.21 38.60
C LYS A 10 -29.37 40.99 38.95
N ALA A 11 -29.92 40.03 39.69
CA ALA A 11 -29.24 38.77 40.00
C ALA A 11 -29.11 37.89 38.76
N LEU A 12 -30.14 37.78 37.94
CA LEU A 12 -30.11 37.08 36.64
C LEU A 12 -29.07 37.70 35.68
N ARG A 13 -29.03 39.04 35.57
CA ARG A 13 -28.01 39.71 34.74
C ARG A 13 -26.58 39.46 35.22
N ARG A 14 -26.31 39.45 36.53
CA ARG A 14 -25.01 39.13 37.11
C ARG A 14 -24.63 37.68 36.84
N GLY A 15 -25.53 36.73 36.99
CA GLY A 15 -25.33 35.34 36.66
C GLY A 15 -24.98 35.14 35.18
N PHE A 16 -25.68 35.83 34.29
CA PHE A 16 -25.40 35.79 32.85
C PHE A 16 -24.07 36.41 32.47
N GLN A 17 -23.65 37.48 33.20
CA GLN A 17 -22.32 38.10 32.98
C GLN A 17 -21.18 37.20 33.45
N HIS A 18 -21.33 36.55 34.60
CA HIS A 18 -20.35 35.56 35.06
C HIS A 18 -20.28 34.35 34.16
N LEU A 19 -21.41 33.85 33.65
CA LEU A 19 -21.44 32.75 32.69
C LEU A 19 -20.77 33.13 31.38
N ARG A 20 -20.99 34.36 30.88
CA ARG A 20 -20.33 34.87 29.69
C ARG A 20 -18.81 35.02 29.89
N ALA A 21 -18.39 35.53 31.04
CA ALA A 21 -16.95 35.67 31.34
C ALA A 21 -16.25 34.32 31.46
N GLN A 22 -16.87 33.33 32.09
CA GLN A 22 -16.39 31.96 32.10
C GLN A 22 -16.34 31.35 30.69
N LEU A 23 -17.36 31.52 29.90
CA LEU A 23 -17.40 31.07 28.50
C LEU A 23 -16.29 31.72 27.65
N HIS A 24 -15.92 32.96 27.91
CA HIS A 24 -14.80 33.62 27.23
C HIS A 24 -13.45 33.06 27.65
N ALA A 25 -13.24 32.74 28.94
CA ALA A 25 -12.03 32.08 29.42
C ALA A 25 -11.89 30.67 28.81
N TYR A 26 -12.96 29.87 28.84
CA TYR A 26 -12.95 28.55 28.20
C TYR A 26 -12.73 28.62 26.66
N ARG A 27 -13.20 29.69 26.01
CA ARG A 27 -12.95 29.87 24.57
C ARG A 27 -11.48 30.03 24.26
N PHE A 28 -10.73 30.72 25.08
CA PHE A 28 -9.30 30.90 24.92
C PHE A 28 -8.55 29.58 25.14
N GLU A 29 -8.88 28.84 26.18
CA GLU A 29 -8.33 27.49 26.44
C GLU A 29 -8.69 26.52 25.30
N LEU A 30 -9.93 26.54 24.81
CA LEU A 30 -10.35 25.71 23.67
C LEU A 30 -9.60 26.06 22.39
N VAL A 31 -9.34 27.35 22.13
CA VAL A 31 -8.55 27.78 20.96
C VAL A 31 -7.12 27.30 21.06
N ILE A 32 -6.49 27.42 22.23
CA ILE A 32 -5.14 26.91 22.47
C ILE A 32 -5.12 25.38 22.28
N PHE A 33 -6.07 24.68 22.89
CA PHE A 33 -6.18 23.22 22.76
C PHE A 33 -6.37 22.79 21.30
N ALA A 34 -7.28 23.48 20.57
CA ALA A 34 -7.51 23.22 19.15
C ALA A 34 -6.23 23.47 18.32
N LEU A 35 -5.49 24.54 18.62
CA LEU A 35 -4.24 24.85 17.93
C LEU A 35 -3.19 23.78 18.21
N VAL A 36 -3.00 23.39 19.46
CA VAL A 36 -2.08 22.32 19.84
C VAL A 36 -2.49 20.99 19.21
N ALA A 37 -3.77 20.66 19.25
CA ALA A 37 -4.31 19.45 18.62
C ALA A 37 -4.08 19.46 17.10
N THR A 38 -4.28 20.62 16.44
CA THR A 38 -4.04 20.75 15.00
C THR A 38 -2.57 20.55 14.66
N VAL A 39 -1.64 21.17 15.41
CA VAL A 39 -0.20 21.00 15.21
C VAL A 39 0.23 19.53 15.44
N PHE A 40 -0.34 18.89 16.47
CA PHE A 40 -0.03 17.51 16.79
C PHE A 40 -0.59 16.52 15.74
N LEU A 41 -1.79 16.77 15.22
CA LEU A 41 -2.45 15.91 14.25
C LEU A 41 -1.98 16.16 12.80
N PHE A 42 -1.37 17.31 12.54
CA PHE A 42 -0.95 17.71 11.20
C PHE A 42 -0.13 16.64 10.45
N PRO A 43 0.93 16.01 11.06
CA PRO A 43 1.72 14.98 10.38
C PRO A 43 0.94 13.70 10.07
N PHE A 44 -0.18 13.44 10.77
CA PHE A 44 -1.03 12.27 10.52
C PHE A 44 -2.09 12.53 9.44
N VAL A 45 -2.34 13.78 9.13
CA VAL A 45 -3.33 14.20 8.12
C VAL A 45 -2.67 14.48 6.77
N TYR A 46 -1.44 14.99 6.80
CA TYR A 46 -0.72 15.45 5.62
C TYR A 46 0.25 14.38 5.13
N HIS A 47 -0.02 13.85 3.93
CA HIS A 47 0.82 12.85 3.30
C HIS A 47 1.33 13.33 1.95
N THR A 48 2.59 13.01 1.65
CA THR A 48 3.21 13.26 0.34
C THR A 48 3.48 11.93 -0.34
N ILE A 49 2.96 11.76 -1.54
CA ILE A 49 3.27 10.62 -2.40
C ILE A 49 4.36 11.06 -3.37
N PRO A 50 5.57 10.49 -3.31
CA PRO A 50 6.67 10.85 -4.18
C PRO A 50 6.38 10.53 -5.65
N ALA A 51 7.14 11.16 -6.56
CA ALA A 51 7.07 10.85 -7.99
C ALA A 51 7.39 9.37 -8.26
N GLY A 52 6.62 8.75 -9.17
CA GLY A 52 6.74 7.33 -9.50
C GLY A 52 6.20 6.37 -8.43
N HIS A 53 5.40 6.89 -7.48
CA HIS A 53 4.72 6.10 -6.48
C HIS A 53 3.22 6.33 -6.55
N VAL A 54 2.48 5.36 -6.03
CA VAL A 54 1.03 5.45 -5.85
C VAL A 54 0.63 5.14 -4.42
N GLY A 55 -0.42 5.79 -3.97
CA GLY A 55 -0.98 5.59 -2.64
C GLY A 55 -2.21 4.70 -2.67
N VAL A 56 -2.33 3.83 -1.67
CA VAL A 56 -3.53 3.05 -1.38
C VAL A 56 -4.05 3.44 -0.01
N LEU A 57 -5.27 3.90 0.07
CA LEU A 57 -5.87 4.34 1.32
C LEU A 57 -6.59 3.17 2.00
N TRP A 58 -6.21 2.92 3.26
CA TRP A 58 -6.93 2.02 4.14
C TRP A 58 -7.71 2.82 5.18
N LYS A 59 -9.03 2.75 5.11
CA LYS A 59 -9.95 3.46 6.01
C LYS A 59 -10.28 2.58 7.21
N ARG A 60 -9.90 3.02 8.41
CA ARG A 60 -10.10 2.24 9.64
C ARG A 60 -11.57 2.06 9.99
N PHE A 61 -12.40 3.06 9.80
CA PHE A 61 -13.80 3.05 10.22
C PHE A 61 -14.81 2.98 9.07
N SER A 62 -14.34 2.90 7.82
CA SER A 62 -15.23 3.02 6.66
C SER A 62 -14.77 2.14 5.49
N GLY A 63 -15.05 0.83 5.59
CA GLY A 63 -14.90 -0.09 4.45
C GLY A 63 -13.51 -0.68 4.20
N GLY A 64 -12.48 -0.33 5.00
CA GLY A 64 -11.14 -0.89 4.83
C GLY A 64 -10.39 -0.33 3.62
N THR A 65 -9.74 -1.20 2.83
CA THR A 65 -8.96 -0.78 1.66
C THR A 65 -9.86 -0.22 0.56
N VAL A 66 -9.58 0.99 0.11
CA VAL A 66 -10.24 1.60 -1.05
C VAL A 66 -9.64 0.99 -2.31
N THR A 67 -10.44 0.22 -3.03
CA THR A 67 -10.02 -0.49 -4.26
C THR A 67 -10.38 0.24 -5.54
N ASP A 68 -11.30 1.18 -5.46
CA ASP A 68 -11.89 1.86 -6.61
C ASP A 68 -11.12 3.13 -7.01
N GLU A 69 -10.20 3.59 -6.15
CA GLU A 69 -9.44 4.81 -6.35
C GLU A 69 -7.96 4.56 -6.07
N VAL A 70 -7.12 5.06 -6.99
CA VAL A 70 -5.66 5.10 -6.85
C VAL A 70 -5.26 6.53 -6.56
N PHE A 71 -4.45 6.75 -5.54
CA PHE A 71 -3.95 8.07 -5.21
C PHE A 71 -2.63 8.31 -5.94
N PRO A 72 -2.63 9.18 -6.98
CA PRO A 72 -1.41 9.50 -7.73
C PRO A 72 -0.44 10.33 -6.89
N GLU A 73 0.76 10.54 -7.44
CA GLU A 73 1.78 11.42 -6.86
C GLU A 73 1.25 12.81 -6.49
N GLY A 74 1.83 13.40 -5.45
CA GLY A 74 1.46 14.73 -4.95
C GLY A 74 1.02 14.70 -3.49
N TYR A 75 0.36 15.78 -3.08
CA TYR A 75 -0.10 15.97 -1.71
C TYR A 75 -1.50 15.40 -1.51
N ARG A 76 -1.68 14.71 -0.40
CA ARG A 76 -2.98 14.16 0.00
C ARG A 76 -3.26 14.46 1.46
N LEU A 77 -4.52 14.78 1.72
CA LEU A 77 -5.05 14.93 3.07
C LEU A 77 -5.89 13.71 3.37
N THR A 78 -5.56 13.03 4.46
CA THR A 78 -6.30 11.87 4.96
C THR A 78 -6.77 12.13 6.38
N LEU A 79 -7.73 11.35 6.86
CA LEU A 79 -8.12 11.44 8.26
C LEU A 79 -7.01 10.84 9.15
N PRO A 80 -6.78 11.37 10.36
CA PRO A 80 -5.64 10.99 11.19
C PRO A 80 -5.65 9.53 11.67
N TRP A 81 -6.74 8.83 11.51
CA TRP A 81 -6.89 7.40 11.82
C TRP A 81 -6.79 6.49 10.59
N ASP A 82 -6.78 7.04 9.38
CA ASP A 82 -6.63 6.28 8.15
C ASP A 82 -5.15 6.11 7.82
N ILE A 83 -4.81 5.07 7.08
CA ILE A 83 -3.42 4.76 6.73
C ILE A 83 -3.27 4.82 5.22
N LEU A 84 -2.28 5.58 4.75
CA LEU A 84 -1.90 5.63 3.35
C LEU A 84 -0.66 4.76 3.14
N TYR A 85 -0.82 3.67 2.37
CA TYR A 85 0.29 2.82 1.94
C TYR A 85 0.84 3.33 0.61
N ILE A 86 2.15 3.48 0.53
CA ILE A 86 2.84 4.00 -0.66
C ILE A 86 3.55 2.85 -1.35
N TYR A 87 3.31 2.69 -2.66
CA TYR A 87 3.91 1.68 -3.51
C TYR A 87 4.77 2.31 -4.60
N ASP A 88 5.97 1.79 -4.79
CA ASP A 88 6.84 2.17 -5.90
C ASP A 88 6.37 1.47 -7.17
N THR A 89 6.00 2.26 -8.19
CA THR A 89 5.55 1.76 -9.51
C THR A 89 6.65 1.82 -10.57
N ARG A 90 7.84 2.29 -10.21
CA ARG A 90 8.99 2.30 -11.10
C ARG A 90 9.53 0.90 -11.32
N LEU A 91 10.40 0.75 -12.31
CA LEU A 91 11.08 -0.49 -12.60
C LEU A 91 11.96 -0.92 -11.42
N GLN A 92 11.64 -2.07 -10.85
CA GLN A 92 12.34 -2.68 -9.73
C GLN A 92 13.16 -3.88 -10.22
N LYS A 93 14.33 -4.09 -9.65
CA LYS A 93 15.17 -5.27 -9.87
C LYS A 93 15.10 -6.18 -8.65
N MET A 94 14.95 -7.47 -8.90
CA MET A 94 15.07 -8.49 -7.87
C MET A 94 16.08 -9.54 -8.32
N GLU A 95 16.85 -10.05 -7.37
CA GLU A 95 17.90 -11.04 -7.61
C GLU A 95 17.83 -12.10 -6.51
N ARG A 96 17.88 -13.37 -6.93
CA ARG A 96 17.83 -14.49 -5.99
C ARG A 96 18.56 -15.70 -6.54
N ASP A 97 19.33 -16.33 -5.68
CA ASP A 97 19.92 -17.64 -5.96
C ASP A 97 18.89 -18.73 -5.69
N VAL A 98 18.75 -19.64 -6.63
CA VAL A 98 17.80 -20.76 -6.56
C VAL A 98 18.55 -22.05 -6.87
N ASP A 99 18.49 -22.98 -5.93
CA ASP A 99 19.01 -24.33 -6.13
C ASP A 99 17.99 -25.16 -6.91
N VAL A 100 18.45 -25.76 -7.98
CA VAL A 100 17.64 -26.57 -8.89
C VAL A 100 18.34 -27.91 -9.18
N LEU A 101 17.54 -28.93 -9.46
CA LEU A 101 18.02 -30.22 -9.94
C LEU A 101 17.77 -30.31 -11.44
N THR A 102 18.78 -30.70 -12.18
CA THR A 102 18.69 -30.97 -13.61
C THR A 102 18.14 -32.37 -13.89
N SER A 103 17.85 -32.70 -15.15
CA SER A 103 17.25 -33.97 -15.56
C SER A 103 18.09 -35.19 -15.23
N ASP A 104 19.40 -35.05 -15.12
CA ASP A 104 20.35 -36.09 -14.71
C ASP A 104 20.62 -36.15 -13.19
N GLY A 105 19.90 -35.31 -12.39
CA GLY A 105 20.00 -35.25 -10.95
C GLY A 105 21.16 -34.42 -10.40
N LEU A 106 21.84 -33.64 -11.25
CA LEU A 106 22.86 -32.72 -10.79
C LEU A 106 22.23 -31.49 -10.15
N GLN A 107 22.65 -31.15 -8.95
CA GLN A 107 22.26 -29.92 -8.29
C GLN A 107 23.11 -28.75 -8.79
N ILE A 108 22.44 -27.71 -9.28
CA ILE A 108 23.07 -26.45 -9.70
C ILE A 108 22.42 -25.27 -9.03
N THR A 109 23.19 -24.24 -8.73
CA THR A 109 22.67 -22.97 -8.19
C THR A 109 22.58 -21.96 -9.33
N LEU A 110 21.40 -21.41 -9.54
CA LEU A 110 21.14 -20.40 -10.56
C LEU A 110 20.94 -19.04 -9.90
N ASN A 111 21.67 -18.05 -10.36
CA ASN A 111 21.40 -16.67 -10.04
C ASN A 111 20.35 -16.13 -11.00
N LEU A 112 19.12 -15.95 -10.50
CA LEU A 112 18.00 -15.43 -11.25
C LEU A 112 17.87 -13.92 -11.00
N VAL A 113 17.87 -13.16 -12.07
CA VAL A 113 17.68 -11.71 -12.07
C VAL A 113 16.48 -11.38 -12.92
N TRP A 114 15.51 -10.70 -12.34
CA TRP A 114 14.33 -10.23 -13.08
C TRP A 114 14.00 -8.78 -12.72
N ARG A 115 13.32 -8.12 -13.64
CA ARG A 115 12.82 -6.76 -13.46
C ARG A 115 11.31 -6.76 -13.62
N TYR A 116 10.66 -5.94 -12.85
CA TYR A 116 9.21 -5.79 -12.88
C TYR A 116 8.80 -4.39 -12.45
N HIS A 117 7.61 -3.98 -12.86
CA HIS A 117 6.97 -2.79 -12.34
C HIS A 117 5.49 -3.04 -12.09
N LEU A 118 4.94 -2.32 -11.13
CA LEU A 118 3.52 -2.39 -10.80
C LEU A 118 2.70 -1.53 -11.77
N ILE A 119 1.56 -2.04 -12.17
CA ILE A 119 0.55 -1.25 -12.89
C ILE A 119 -0.26 -0.47 -11.85
N PRO A 120 -0.25 0.88 -11.87
CA PRO A 120 -0.84 1.73 -10.84
C PRO A 120 -2.30 1.39 -10.50
N GLU A 121 -3.10 1.11 -11.51
CA GLU A 121 -4.54 0.88 -11.42
C GLU A 121 -4.91 -0.36 -10.61
N VAL A 122 -4.00 -1.35 -10.55
CA VAL A 122 -4.26 -2.63 -9.84
C VAL A 122 -3.65 -2.69 -8.45
N VAL A 123 -2.83 -1.71 -8.08
CA VAL A 123 -2.15 -1.68 -6.77
C VAL A 123 -3.12 -1.74 -5.59
N PRO A 124 -4.28 -1.07 -5.58
CA PRO A 124 -5.23 -1.19 -4.47
C PRO A 124 -5.76 -2.60 -4.27
N THR A 125 -6.01 -3.32 -5.38
CA THR A 125 -6.46 -4.71 -5.33
C THR A 125 -5.33 -5.63 -4.87
N LEU A 126 -4.10 -5.42 -5.36
CA LEU A 126 -2.90 -6.11 -4.90
C LEU A 126 -2.72 -5.94 -3.37
N HIS A 127 -2.85 -4.70 -2.88
CA HIS A 127 -2.75 -4.40 -1.45
C HIS A 127 -3.78 -5.18 -0.62
N LYS A 128 -5.02 -5.24 -1.10
CA LYS A 128 -6.11 -5.90 -0.39
C LYS A 128 -5.92 -7.41 -0.26
N PHE A 129 -5.39 -8.08 -1.30
CA PHE A 129 -5.31 -9.54 -1.34
C PHE A 129 -3.95 -10.09 -0.93
N ILE A 130 -2.86 -9.38 -1.19
CA ILE A 130 -1.49 -9.85 -0.97
C ILE A 130 -0.77 -8.99 0.06
N GLY A 131 -0.95 -7.67 0.00
CA GLY A 131 -0.34 -6.72 0.92
C GLY A 131 0.96 -6.11 0.41
N PRO A 132 1.68 -5.36 1.26
CA PRO A 132 2.88 -4.62 0.86
C PRO A 132 4.06 -5.52 0.49
N ASP A 133 4.14 -6.73 1.05
CA ASP A 133 5.24 -7.68 0.83
C ASP A 133 5.03 -8.57 -0.40
N TYR A 134 4.29 -8.08 -1.41
CA TYR A 134 3.89 -8.85 -2.60
C TYR A 134 5.07 -9.45 -3.35
N ALA A 135 6.21 -8.77 -3.38
CA ALA A 135 7.42 -9.24 -4.06
C ALA A 135 7.96 -10.54 -3.44
N GLU A 136 8.05 -10.57 -2.10
CA GLU A 136 8.56 -11.73 -1.37
C GLU A 136 7.52 -12.84 -1.21
N ARG A 137 6.24 -12.48 -1.13
CA ARG A 137 5.16 -13.45 -0.92
C ARG A 137 4.65 -14.11 -2.19
N MET A 138 4.74 -13.38 -3.30
CA MET A 138 4.14 -13.81 -4.57
C MET A 138 5.19 -13.97 -5.67
N ILE A 139 5.93 -12.89 -6.01
CA ILE A 139 6.82 -12.89 -7.18
C ILE A 139 7.97 -13.86 -6.99
N ALA A 140 8.75 -13.71 -5.93
CA ALA A 140 9.95 -14.49 -5.72
C ALA A 140 9.72 -16.00 -5.61
N PRO A 141 8.69 -16.49 -4.85
CA PRO A 141 8.38 -17.92 -4.82
C PRO A 141 7.92 -18.46 -6.17
N THR A 142 7.09 -17.71 -6.91
CA THR A 142 6.60 -18.14 -8.24
C THR A 142 7.74 -18.24 -9.24
N VAL A 143 8.61 -17.22 -9.32
CA VAL A 143 9.79 -17.27 -10.21
C VAL A 143 10.69 -18.45 -9.86
N GLY A 144 10.97 -18.67 -8.56
CA GLY A 144 11.79 -19.78 -8.10
C GLY A 144 11.18 -21.15 -8.38
N ALA A 145 9.86 -21.30 -8.22
CA ALA A 145 9.16 -22.56 -8.51
C ALA A 145 9.21 -22.87 -10.03
N ARG A 146 8.83 -21.90 -10.87
CA ARG A 146 8.83 -22.10 -12.34
C ARG A 146 10.23 -22.34 -12.89
N ALA A 147 11.24 -21.67 -12.34
CA ALA A 147 12.63 -21.96 -12.73
C ALA A 147 13.00 -23.41 -12.42
N ARG A 148 12.68 -23.93 -11.22
CA ARG A 148 12.95 -25.34 -10.86
C ARG A 148 12.23 -26.31 -11.79
N ASP A 149 10.94 -26.09 -12.01
CA ASP A 149 10.11 -26.97 -12.83
C ASP A 149 10.64 -27.07 -14.27
N ILE A 150 11.02 -25.93 -14.84
CA ILE A 150 11.49 -25.89 -16.24
C ILE A 150 12.89 -26.46 -16.35
N ILE A 151 13.81 -26.12 -15.45
CA ILE A 151 15.19 -26.58 -15.52
C ILE A 151 15.31 -28.09 -15.25
N ALA A 152 14.43 -28.65 -14.43
CA ALA A 152 14.39 -30.10 -14.18
C ALA A 152 14.19 -30.95 -15.45
N ILE A 153 13.75 -30.35 -16.55
CA ILE A 153 13.54 -31.04 -17.84
C ILE A 153 14.82 -31.05 -18.69
N TYR A 154 15.76 -30.12 -18.41
CA TYR A 154 16.97 -29.91 -19.22
C TYR A 154 18.21 -30.54 -18.61
N GLN A 155 19.16 -30.90 -19.47
CA GLN A 155 20.50 -31.31 -19.04
C GLN A 155 21.34 -30.08 -18.69
N PRO A 156 22.37 -30.23 -17.82
CA PRO A 156 23.23 -29.11 -17.44
C PRO A 156 23.84 -28.36 -18.63
N ASP A 157 24.32 -29.12 -19.64
CA ASP A 157 24.94 -28.55 -20.84
C ASP A 157 23.97 -27.66 -21.63
N GLU A 158 22.71 -27.99 -21.63
CA GLU A 158 21.68 -27.24 -22.36
C GLU A 158 21.38 -25.89 -21.69
N VAL A 159 21.54 -25.78 -20.37
CA VAL A 159 21.35 -24.54 -19.61
C VAL A 159 22.43 -23.49 -19.94
N TYR A 160 23.63 -23.94 -20.28
CA TYR A 160 24.77 -23.05 -20.57
C TYR A 160 25.00 -22.76 -22.06
N THR A 161 24.30 -23.45 -22.96
CA THR A 161 24.47 -23.36 -24.41
C THR A 161 23.43 -22.49 -25.10
N GLU A 162 23.23 -22.72 -26.40
CA GLU A 162 22.27 -21.99 -27.26
C GLU A 162 20.83 -22.06 -26.80
N ARG A 163 20.45 -23.06 -25.97
CA ARG A 163 19.08 -23.21 -25.43
C ARG A 163 18.78 -22.28 -24.28
N ARG A 164 19.78 -21.59 -23.73
CA ARG A 164 19.59 -20.64 -22.60
C ARG A 164 18.48 -19.63 -22.85
N LEU A 165 18.45 -19.00 -24.01
CA LEU A 165 17.40 -18.02 -24.35
C LEU A 165 16.01 -18.65 -24.41
N LYS A 166 15.91 -19.90 -24.92
CA LYS A 166 14.64 -20.62 -24.95
C LYS A 166 14.15 -20.93 -23.54
N ILE A 167 15.04 -21.37 -22.65
CA ILE A 167 14.75 -21.67 -21.25
C ILE A 167 14.29 -20.39 -20.53
N GLN A 168 15.01 -19.30 -20.73
CA GLN A 168 14.62 -17.99 -20.14
C GLN A 168 13.22 -17.56 -20.58
N ASN A 169 12.89 -17.66 -21.87
CA ASN A 169 11.56 -17.32 -22.38
C ASN A 169 10.48 -18.25 -21.82
N GLN A 170 10.77 -19.54 -21.69
CA GLN A 170 9.81 -20.48 -21.08
C GLN A 170 9.55 -20.17 -19.60
N ILE A 171 10.59 -19.84 -18.83
CA ILE A 171 10.44 -19.43 -17.44
C ILE A 171 9.60 -18.16 -17.39
N PHE A 172 9.90 -17.18 -18.22
CA PHE A 172 9.20 -15.91 -18.30
C PHE A 172 7.71 -16.09 -18.59
N ASP A 173 7.39 -16.83 -19.66
CA ASP A 173 5.99 -17.09 -20.07
C ASP A 173 5.23 -17.88 -19.02
N SER A 174 5.89 -18.86 -18.38
CA SER A 174 5.27 -19.66 -17.32
C SER A 174 4.99 -18.87 -16.07
N VAL A 175 5.91 -17.97 -15.67
CA VAL A 175 5.71 -17.05 -14.53
C VAL A 175 4.57 -16.08 -14.80
N LEU A 176 4.54 -15.48 -15.99
CA LEU A 176 3.45 -14.57 -16.39
C LEU A 176 2.10 -15.26 -16.36
N TYR A 177 2.02 -16.47 -16.92
CA TYR A 177 0.79 -17.26 -16.95
C TYR A 177 0.29 -17.55 -15.53
N GLU A 178 1.18 -18.00 -14.63
CA GLU A 178 0.80 -18.35 -13.27
C GLU A 178 0.38 -17.13 -12.45
N LEU A 179 1.10 -16.03 -12.57
CA LEU A 179 0.74 -14.79 -11.88
C LEU A 179 -0.61 -14.23 -12.38
N ASP A 180 -0.91 -14.40 -13.66
CA ASP A 180 -2.18 -13.96 -14.27
C ASP A 180 -3.36 -14.87 -13.85
N GLU A 181 -3.13 -16.19 -13.74
CA GLU A 181 -4.17 -17.16 -13.41
C GLU A 181 -4.48 -17.22 -11.91
N ASN A 182 -3.47 -17.32 -11.07
CA ASN A 182 -3.66 -17.56 -9.64
C ASN A 182 -4.04 -16.31 -8.84
N PHE A 183 -3.73 -15.12 -9.37
CA PHE A 183 -3.99 -13.86 -8.66
C PHE A 183 -5.08 -13.01 -9.32
N ASN A 184 -6.01 -13.66 -10.02
CA ASN A 184 -7.16 -13.01 -10.63
C ASN A 184 -8.43 -13.24 -9.78
N PRO A 185 -8.68 -12.47 -8.72
CA PRO A 185 -9.76 -12.74 -7.76
C PRO A 185 -11.16 -12.55 -8.34
N HIS A 186 -11.29 -12.01 -9.55
CA HIS A 186 -12.60 -11.67 -10.16
C HIS A 186 -12.81 -12.19 -11.58
N GLY A 187 -11.97 -13.11 -12.07
CA GLY A 187 -12.09 -13.64 -13.43
C GLY A 187 -11.82 -12.61 -14.53
N LYS A 188 -11.44 -11.39 -14.20
CA LYS A 188 -10.90 -10.42 -15.14
C LYS A 188 -9.40 -10.64 -15.24
N LYS A 189 -8.86 -10.83 -16.44
CA LYS A 189 -7.41 -10.84 -16.67
C LYS A 189 -6.84 -9.49 -16.26
N ILE A 190 -6.42 -9.41 -15.00
CA ILE A 190 -5.78 -8.21 -14.45
C ILE A 190 -4.28 -8.47 -14.58
N LYS A 191 -3.66 -7.78 -15.48
CA LYS A 191 -2.21 -7.78 -15.59
C LYS A 191 -1.66 -6.98 -14.39
N TRP A 192 -1.15 -7.67 -13.38
CA TRP A 192 -0.65 -7.07 -12.14
C TRP A 192 0.72 -6.43 -12.31
N LEU A 193 1.52 -7.03 -13.17
CA LEU A 193 2.93 -6.76 -13.32
C LEU A 193 3.31 -6.81 -14.79
N VAL A 194 4.28 -6.02 -15.17
CA VAL A 194 4.99 -6.16 -16.42
C VAL A 194 6.41 -6.57 -16.07
N PHE A 195 6.87 -7.68 -16.64
CA PHE A 195 8.26 -8.13 -16.55
C PHE A 195 9.02 -7.66 -17.78
N GLU A 196 10.26 -7.24 -17.56
CA GLU A 196 11.22 -6.88 -18.62
C GLU A 196 12.52 -7.68 -18.46
#